data_c22565dfd5d3e7746ca299b6dbdb63f0
#
_entry.id   c22565dfd5d3e7746ca299b6dbdb63f0
#
_cell.length_a   1.000
_cell.length_b   1.000
_cell.length_c   1.000
_cell.angle_alpha   90.00
_cell.angle_beta   90.00
_cell.angle_gamma   90.00
#
_symmetry.space_group_name_H-M   'P 1'
#
loop_
_entity.id
_entity.type
_entity.pdbx_description
1 polymer ?
#
loop_
_entity_poly.entity_id
_entity_poly.type
_entity_poly.pdbx_seq_one_letter_code
_entity_poly.pdbx_strand_id
1 'polypeptide(L)'
;SAENVSAFLAENPEKHAATMSPFTVVVRDGESLTAIPYTEHFATEMKQISELLAQASELSDEPAFKEFLHLRAQAFANNQYRESDIAWIHSHQGVFEFTVGPYESYADDLFGVKKTFEAVLGIVLPDETAVAQSVQKYVSDFDAYLGDIYGYSAGTTLTPLVDIDQVSSAGESRYEHLPMAYNLPNDLDIHQEVGSKK
;
A
#
# COMPACT_ATOMS: atom_id res chain seq x y z
N SER A 1 -18.50 0.73 19.85
CA SER A 1 -19.13 1.04 18.56
C SER A 1 -18.53 2.33 17.97
N ALA A 2 -18.74 2.58 16.70
CA ALA A 2 -18.33 3.80 16.01
C ALA A 2 -18.93 5.05 16.67
N GLU A 3 -20.21 4.99 17.10
CA GLU A 3 -20.86 6.10 17.79
C GLU A 3 -20.15 6.48 19.10
N ASN A 4 -19.69 5.48 19.88
CA ASN A 4 -18.97 5.75 21.13
C ASN A 4 -17.60 6.43 20.86
N VAL A 5 -16.91 6.02 19.81
CA VAL A 5 -15.64 6.66 19.42
C VAL A 5 -15.89 8.08 18.92
N SER A 6 -16.94 8.29 18.10
CA SER A 6 -17.31 9.61 17.58
C SER A 6 -17.70 10.56 18.73
N ALA A 7 -18.48 10.09 19.71
CA ALA A 7 -18.84 10.89 20.89
C ALA A 7 -17.62 11.27 21.72
N PHE A 8 -16.71 10.31 21.96
CA PHE A 8 -15.44 10.58 22.64
C PHE A 8 -14.59 11.63 21.92
N LEU A 9 -14.48 11.53 20.58
CA LEU A 9 -13.69 12.46 19.78
C LEU A 9 -14.34 13.86 19.71
N ALA A 10 -15.66 13.95 19.79
CA ALA A 10 -16.33 15.24 19.89
C ALA A 10 -16.01 15.99 21.21
N GLU A 11 -15.81 15.24 22.29
CA GLU A 11 -15.40 15.78 23.60
C GLU A 11 -13.87 16.00 23.71
N ASN A 12 -13.07 15.32 22.86
CA ASN A 12 -11.59 15.35 22.87
C ASN A 12 -11.03 15.60 21.46
N PRO A 13 -11.27 16.77 20.86
CA PRO A 13 -10.90 17.05 19.46
C PRO A 13 -9.38 16.97 19.21
N GLU A 14 -8.55 17.21 20.21
CA GLU A 14 -7.09 17.09 20.12
C GLU A 14 -6.61 15.66 19.88
N LYS A 15 -7.42 14.65 20.23
CA LYS A 15 -7.12 13.23 20.00
C LYS A 15 -7.57 12.74 18.63
N HIS A 16 -8.33 13.53 17.89
CA HIS A 16 -8.95 13.12 16.64
C HIS A 16 -7.89 12.65 15.61
N ALA A 17 -6.87 13.47 15.35
CA ALA A 17 -5.86 13.16 14.35
C ALA A 17 -5.12 11.84 14.64
N ALA A 18 -4.71 11.62 15.90
CA ALA A 18 -4.03 10.39 16.31
C ALA A 18 -4.96 9.17 16.26
N THR A 19 -6.21 9.32 16.74
CA THR A 19 -7.20 8.22 16.76
C THR A 19 -7.61 7.83 15.34
N MET A 20 -7.73 8.78 14.42
CA MET A 20 -8.11 8.55 13.02
C MET A 20 -6.89 8.35 12.09
N SER A 21 -5.67 8.35 12.62
CA SER A 21 -4.49 7.99 11.83
C SER A 21 -4.58 6.55 11.33
N PRO A 22 -4.25 6.27 10.06
CA PRO A 22 -4.27 4.91 9.51
C PRO A 22 -3.26 3.96 10.14
N PHE A 23 -2.23 4.49 10.81
CA PHE A 23 -1.08 3.74 11.33
C PHE A 23 -1.01 3.74 12.87
N THR A 24 -2.17 3.70 13.51
CA THR A 24 -2.27 3.60 14.98
C THR A 24 -3.24 2.53 15.41
N VAL A 25 -2.90 1.83 16.49
CA VAL A 25 -3.85 0.99 17.25
C VAL A 25 -4.51 1.85 18.31
N VAL A 26 -5.83 1.80 18.38
CA VAL A 26 -6.59 2.52 19.41
C VAL A 26 -6.96 1.56 20.52
N VAL A 27 -6.45 1.82 21.72
CA VAL A 27 -6.74 1.04 22.92
C VAL A 27 -7.64 1.82 23.86
N ARG A 28 -8.54 1.11 24.56
CA ARG A 28 -9.37 1.69 25.58
C ARG A 28 -8.70 1.54 26.95
N ASP A 29 -8.61 2.63 27.70
CA ASP A 29 -8.20 2.64 29.08
C ASP A 29 -9.29 3.35 29.92
N GLY A 30 -10.14 2.55 30.55
CA GLY A 30 -11.33 3.05 31.24
C GLY A 30 -12.30 3.75 30.27
N GLU A 31 -12.52 5.05 30.50
CA GLU A 31 -13.34 5.91 29.64
C GLU A 31 -12.53 6.62 28.54
N SER A 32 -11.19 6.51 28.58
CA SER A 32 -10.29 7.16 27.64
C SER A 32 -9.95 6.24 26.46
N LEU A 33 -9.58 6.87 25.32
CA LEU A 33 -8.97 6.22 24.17
C LEU A 33 -7.54 6.76 24.01
N THR A 34 -6.61 5.83 23.73
CA THR A 34 -5.22 6.14 23.46
C THR A 34 -4.83 5.53 22.11
N ALA A 35 -4.33 6.35 21.19
CA ALA A 35 -3.79 5.91 19.91
C ALA A 35 -2.29 5.65 20.08
N ILE A 36 -1.88 4.43 19.77
CA ILE A 36 -0.48 3.98 19.85
C ILE A 36 0.00 3.77 18.42
N PRO A 37 1.08 4.45 17.96
CA PRO A 37 1.65 4.23 16.64
C PRO A 37 2.00 2.75 16.40
N TYR A 38 1.86 2.28 15.16
CA TYR A 38 2.23 0.90 14.79
C TYR A 38 3.70 0.60 15.11
N THR A 39 4.59 1.58 14.93
CA THR A 39 6.02 1.47 15.28
C THR A 39 6.28 1.26 16.77
N GLU A 40 5.33 1.61 17.63
CA GLU A 40 5.41 1.36 19.07
C GLU A 40 4.67 0.07 19.44
N HIS A 41 3.42 -0.08 18.95
CA HIS A 41 2.58 -1.23 19.29
C HIS A 41 3.16 -2.55 18.77
N PHE A 42 3.71 -2.53 17.55
CA PHE A 42 4.34 -3.68 16.87
C PHE A 42 5.87 -3.51 16.76
N ALA A 43 6.50 -2.89 17.77
CA ALA A 43 7.92 -2.49 17.70
C ALA A 43 8.87 -3.63 17.32
N THR A 44 8.65 -4.82 17.82
CA THR A 44 9.49 -6.00 17.56
C THR A 44 9.38 -6.45 16.10
N GLU A 45 8.16 -6.60 15.59
CA GLU A 45 7.85 -7.03 14.23
C GLU A 45 8.30 -5.99 13.22
N MET A 46 8.00 -4.71 13.47
CA MET A 46 8.39 -3.59 12.62
C MET A 46 9.90 -3.49 12.48
N LYS A 47 10.63 -3.66 13.58
CA LYS A 47 12.09 -3.68 13.57
C LYS A 47 12.64 -4.85 12.77
N GLN A 48 12.11 -6.06 12.96
CA GLN A 48 12.55 -7.24 12.22
C GLN A 48 12.30 -7.09 10.71
N ILE A 49 11.12 -6.60 10.31
CA ILE A 49 10.80 -6.36 8.91
C ILE A 49 11.76 -5.31 8.31
N SER A 50 11.98 -4.20 9.02
CA SER A 50 12.89 -3.14 8.58
C SER A 50 14.33 -3.67 8.37
N GLU A 51 14.84 -4.47 9.31
CA GLU A 51 16.18 -5.07 9.20
C GLU A 51 16.30 -6.06 8.02
N LEU A 52 15.27 -6.88 7.78
CA LEU A 52 15.25 -7.83 6.67
C LEU A 52 15.15 -7.12 5.31
N LEU A 53 14.33 -6.07 5.21
CA LEU A 53 14.24 -5.25 3.99
C LEU A 53 15.56 -4.53 3.70
N ALA A 54 16.23 -4.01 4.71
CA ALA A 54 17.54 -3.39 4.55
C ALA A 54 18.58 -4.39 4.03
N GLN A 55 18.61 -5.62 4.57
CA GLN A 55 19.49 -6.69 4.09
C GLN A 55 19.15 -7.08 2.65
N ALA A 56 17.87 -7.22 2.32
CA ALA A 56 17.44 -7.52 0.95
C ALA A 56 17.83 -6.42 -0.03
N SER A 57 17.74 -5.15 0.37
CA SER A 57 18.22 -4.02 -0.41
C SER A 57 19.71 -4.14 -0.74
N GLU A 58 20.55 -4.50 0.22
CA GLU A 58 22.00 -4.66 -0.01
C GLU A 58 22.33 -5.80 -0.98
N LEU A 59 21.50 -6.84 -1.02
CA LEU A 59 21.66 -8.00 -1.89
C LEU A 59 21.10 -7.78 -3.31
N SER A 60 20.31 -6.75 -3.52
CA SER A 60 19.71 -6.47 -4.83
C SER A 60 20.70 -5.79 -5.76
N ASP A 61 20.85 -6.33 -6.97
CA ASP A 61 21.65 -5.74 -8.06
C ASP A 61 20.82 -4.78 -8.95
N GLU A 62 19.47 -4.80 -8.80
CA GLU A 62 18.56 -3.95 -9.57
C GLU A 62 18.36 -2.62 -8.82
N PRO A 63 18.79 -1.47 -9.41
CA PRO A 63 18.87 -0.21 -8.67
C PRO A 63 17.53 0.31 -8.15
N ALA A 64 16.46 0.23 -8.96
CA ALA A 64 15.16 0.76 -8.56
C ALA A 64 14.51 -0.11 -7.47
N PHE A 65 14.65 -1.44 -7.57
CA PHE A 65 14.18 -2.36 -6.55
C PHE A 65 14.99 -2.22 -5.24
N LYS A 66 16.29 -2.04 -5.35
CA LYS A 66 17.18 -1.74 -4.21
C LYS A 66 16.73 -0.48 -3.47
N GLU A 67 16.48 0.60 -4.19
CA GLU A 67 16.02 1.87 -3.63
C GLU A 67 14.66 1.70 -2.95
N PHE A 68 13.71 1.02 -3.60
CA PHE A 68 12.43 0.70 -3.00
C PHE A 68 12.59 -0.05 -1.67
N LEU A 69 13.36 -1.13 -1.63
CA LEU A 69 13.58 -1.92 -0.42
C LEU A 69 14.22 -1.10 0.70
N HIS A 70 15.18 -0.23 0.35
CA HIS A 70 15.83 0.66 1.30
C HIS A 70 14.84 1.66 1.94
N LEU A 71 14.07 2.35 1.11
CA LEU A 71 13.07 3.31 1.57
C LEU A 71 11.95 2.61 2.34
N ARG A 72 11.56 1.42 1.93
CA ARG A 72 10.55 0.62 2.63
C ARG A 72 11.03 0.16 4.01
N ALA A 73 12.30 -0.19 4.15
CA ALA A 73 12.91 -0.47 5.46
C ALA A 73 12.79 0.73 6.41
N GLN A 74 13.06 1.94 5.91
CA GLN A 74 12.90 3.17 6.69
C GLN A 74 11.43 3.45 7.04
N ALA A 75 10.50 3.20 6.10
CA ALA A 75 9.07 3.39 6.31
C ALA A 75 8.51 2.51 7.45
N PHE A 76 8.96 1.27 7.57
CA PHE A 76 8.61 0.39 8.69
C PHE A 76 9.17 0.89 10.03
N ALA A 77 10.25 1.67 10.03
CA ALA A 77 10.82 2.25 11.24
C ALA A 77 10.12 3.55 11.68
N ASN A 78 9.42 4.26 10.78
CA ASN A 78 8.90 5.61 11.07
C ASN A 78 7.43 5.85 10.69
N ASN A 79 6.72 4.84 10.15
CA ASN A 79 5.34 4.95 9.63
C ASN A 79 5.15 5.96 8.48
N GLN A 80 6.20 6.29 7.71
CA GLN A 80 6.12 7.22 6.58
C GLN A 80 6.34 6.46 5.27
N TYR A 81 5.25 6.02 4.64
CA TYR A 81 5.30 5.10 3.51
C TYR A 81 5.37 5.78 2.14
N ARG A 82 5.01 7.08 2.02
CA ARG A 82 4.86 7.79 0.75
C ARG A 82 6.06 7.65 -0.19
N GLU A 83 7.28 7.95 0.28
CA GLU A 83 8.49 7.90 -0.56
C GLU A 83 8.78 6.48 -1.05
N SER A 84 8.59 5.49 -0.19
CA SER A 84 8.76 4.09 -0.55
C SER A 84 7.66 3.58 -1.49
N ASP A 85 6.43 4.12 -1.42
CA ASP A 85 5.36 3.80 -2.36
C ASP A 85 5.67 4.33 -3.76
N ILE A 86 6.18 5.56 -3.85
CA ILE A 86 6.65 6.14 -5.12
C ILE A 86 7.79 5.32 -5.72
N ALA A 87 8.79 4.96 -4.91
CA ALA A 87 9.90 4.12 -5.35
C ALA A 87 9.43 2.74 -5.81
N TRP A 88 8.44 2.14 -5.12
CA TRP A 88 7.84 0.88 -5.52
C TRP A 88 7.15 0.96 -6.89
N ILE A 89 6.40 2.02 -7.17
CA ILE A 89 5.77 2.23 -8.47
C ILE A 89 6.82 2.23 -9.59
N HIS A 90 7.98 2.82 -9.35
CA HIS A 90 9.07 2.88 -10.32
C HIS A 90 9.92 1.60 -10.43
N SER A 91 9.80 0.67 -9.50
CA SER A 91 10.56 -0.60 -9.47
C SER A 91 9.84 -1.74 -10.20
N HIS A 92 9.52 -1.58 -11.49
CA HIS A 92 8.70 -2.51 -12.28
C HIS A 92 9.46 -3.27 -13.38
N GLN A 93 10.80 -3.18 -13.41
CA GLN A 93 11.61 -3.77 -14.49
C GLN A 93 12.50 -4.94 -14.02
N GLY A 94 12.36 -5.35 -12.77
CA GLY A 94 13.16 -6.41 -12.17
C GLY A 94 12.59 -7.82 -12.41
N VAL A 95 13.30 -8.80 -11.85
CA VAL A 95 12.85 -10.21 -11.82
C VAL A 95 11.81 -10.44 -10.72
N PHE A 96 11.89 -9.65 -9.66
CA PHE A 96 10.99 -9.77 -8.50
C PHE A 96 10.02 -8.61 -8.48
N GLU A 97 8.78 -8.95 -8.15
CA GLU A 97 7.79 -7.99 -7.70
C GLU A 97 7.49 -8.25 -6.23
N PHE A 98 7.60 -7.21 -5.42
CA PHE A 98 7.39 -7.32 -3.98
C PHE A 98 6.52 -6.18 -3.46
N THR A 99 5.26 -6.52 -3.16
CA THR A 99 4.36 -5.62 -2.45
C THR A 99 4.48 -5.92 -0.97
N VAL A 100 4.83 -4.93 -0.15
CA VAL A 100 4.93 -5.09 1.31
C VAL A 100 4.62 -3.77 2.00
N GLY A 101 3.60 -3.75 2.84
CA GLY A 101 3.22 -2.55 3.58
C GLY A 101 1.77 -2.56 4.07
N PRO A 102 1.33 -1.47 4.71
CA PRO A 102 -0.04 -1.29 5.18
C PRO A 102 -0.87 -0.59 4.08
N TYR A 103 -1.57 -1.34 3.26
CA TYR A 103 -2.28 -0.80 2.10
C TYR A 103 -3.79 -0.75 2.27
N GLU A 104 -4.39 -1.84 2.74
CA GLU A 104 -5.83 -1.99 2.75
C GLU A 104 -6.44 -1.69 4.12
N SER A 105 -7.72 -1.38 4.15
CA SER A 105 -8.45 -1.07 5.38
C SER A 105 -9.70 -1.93 5.57
N TYR A 106 -9.80 -3.05 4.85
CA TYR A 106 -10.98 -3.93 4.87
C TYR A 106 -11.26 -4.53 6.25
N ALA A 107 -10.23 -4.73 7.06
CA ALA A 107 -10.37 -5.25 8.43
C ALA A 107 -10.83 -4.20 9.45
N ASP A 108 -10.92 -2.92 9.09
CA ASP A 108 -11.44 -1.87 9.97
C ASP A 108 -12.96 -1.71 9.80
N ASP A 109 -13.73 -2.51 10.54
CA ASP A 109 -15.19 -2.47 10.54
C ASP A 109 -15.79 -1.19 11.16
N LEU A 110 -14.96 -0.34 11.80
CA LEU A 110 -15.48 0.84 12.50
C LEU A 110 -15.56 2.06 11.58
N PHE A 111 -14.47 2.39 10.90
CA PHE A 111 -14.37 3.60 10.09
C PHE A 111 -13.70 3.38 8.72
N GLY A 112 -13.18 2.19 8.45
CA GLY A 112 -12.46 1.88 7.21
C GLY A 112 -11.15 2.68 7.06
N VAL A 113 -10.50 3.07 8.15
CA VAL A 113 -9.33 3.95 8.17
C VAL A 113 -8.04 3.21 8.49
N LYS A 114 -8.10 2.24 9.42
CA LYS A 114 -6.90 1.54 9.89
C LYS A 114 -6.36 0.61 8.81
N LYS A 115 -5.09 0.80 8.47
CA LYS A 115 -4.41 -0.01 7.47
C LYS A 115 -3.91 -1.32 8.05
N THR A 116 -4.11 -2.40 7.31
CA THR A 116 -3.57 -3.73 7.61
C THR A 116 -2.31 -3.99 6.80
N PHE A 117 -1.41 -4.77 7.39
CA PHE A 117 -0.16 -5.16 6.71
C PHE A 117 -0.39 -6.37 5.83
N GLU A 118 0.15 -6.28 4.63
CA GLU A 118 0.21 -7.38 3.68
C GLU A 118 1.58 -7.48 3.02
N ALA A 119 1.90 -8.64 2.50
CA ALA A 119 3.05 -8.86 1.65
C ALA A 119 2.72 -9.89 0.58
N VAL A 120 3.11 -9.59 -0.66
CA VAL A 120 3.05 -10.50 -1.80
C VAL A 120 4.41 -10.45 -2.50
N LEU A 121 5.07 -11.59 -2.59
CA LEU A 121 6.30 -11.76 -3.36
C LEU A 121 6.00 -12.60 -4.58
N GLY A 122 6.35 -12.11 -5.75
CA GLY A 122 6.22 -12.80 -7.03
C GLY A 122 7.47 -12.74 -7.88
N ILE A 123 7.52 -13.65 -8.85
CA ILE A 123 8.49 -13.61 -9.94
C ILE A 123 7.77 -13.06 -11.16
N VAL A 124 8.33 -12.02 -11.77
CA VAL A 124 7.77 -11.40 -12.97
C VAL A 124 7.76 -12.39 -14.13
N LEU A 125 6.62 -12.50 -14.80
CA LEU A 125 6.42 -13.27 -16.03
C LEU A 125 6.57 -12.34 -17.24
N PRO A 126 7.73 -12.32 -17.93
CA PRO A 126 8.00 -11.29 -18.94
C PRO A 126 7.07 -11.37 -20.15
N ASP A 127 6.73 -12.56 -20.59
CA ASP A 127 5.89 -12.77 -21.80
C ASP A 127 4.44 -12.34 -21.51
N GLU A 128 3.89 -12.73 -20.37
CA GLU A 128 2.55 -12.37 -19.91
C GLU A 128 2.47 -10.86 -19.63
N THR A 129 3.48 -10.30 -18.99
CA THR A 129 3.62 -8.85 -18.76
C THR A 129 3.62 -8.10 -20.10
N ALA A 130 4.35 -8.57 -21.12
CA ALA A 130 4.37 -7.93 -22.42
C ALA A 130 2.98 -7.97 -23.11
N VAL A 131 2.23 -9.06 -22.95
CA VAL A 131 0.85 -9.17 -23.44
C VAL A 131 -0.05 -8.15 -22.72
N ALA A 132 -0.01 -8.09 -21.39
CA ALA A 132 -0.79 -7.15 -20.60
C ALA A 132 -0.49 -5.68 -20.99
N GLN A 133 0.79 -5.33 -21.12
CA GLN A 133 1.23 -4.01 -21.56
C GLN A 133 0.81 -3.69 -22.99
N SER A 134 0.72 -4.70 -23.87
CA SER A 134 0.23 -4.50 -25.24
C SER A 134 -1.24 -4.07 -25.30
N VAL A 135 -2.05 -4.49 -24.34
CA VAL A 135 -3.45 -4.09 -24.19
C VAL A 135 -3.55 -2.73 -23.51
N GLN A 136 -2.69 -2.48 -22.53
CA GLN A 136 -2.70 -1.23 -21.74
C GLN A 136 -2.53 0.02 -22.60
N LYS A 137 -1.81 -0.03 -23.70
CA LYS A 137 -1.66 1.10 -24.64
C LYS A 137 -2.97 1.62 -25.23
N TYR A 138 -4.04 0.81 -25.21
CA TYR A 138 -5.37 1.22 -25.67
C TYR A 138 -6.26 1.75 -24.55
N VAL A 139 -5.82 1.71 -23.28
CA VAL A 139 -6.64 2.14 -22.15
C VAL A 139 -7.01 3.61 -22.25
N SER A 140 -6.08 4.48 -22.69
CA SER A 140 -6.37 5.90 -22.91
C SER A 140 -7.44 6.13 -24.00
N ASP A 141 -7.44 5.32 -25.04
CA ASP A 141 -8.43 5.42 -26.11
C ASP A 141 -9.82 4.96 -25.62
N PHE A 142 -9.87 3.89 -24.83
CA PHE A 142 -11.10 3.43 -24.17
C PHE A 142 -11.62 4.44 -23.15
N ASP A 143 -10.75 5.01 -22.35
CA ASP A 143 -11.13 6.04 -21.38
C ASP A 143 -11.69 7.30 -22.06
N ALA A 144 -11.06 7.76 -23.12
CA ALA A 144 -11.57 8.88 -23.91
C ALA A 144 -12.95 8.54 -24.50
N TYR A 145 -13.12 7.36 -25.08
CA TYR A 145 -14.40 6.91 -25.66
C TYR A 145 -15.50 6.81 -24.60
N LEU A 146 -15.21 6.25 -23.44
CA LEU A 146 -16.17 6.17 -22.33
C LEU A 146 -16.46 7.55 -21.73
N GLY A 147 -15.46 8.42 -21.65
CA GLY A 147 -15.61 9.80 -21.21
C GLY A 147 -16.58 10.60 -22.11
N ASP A 148 -16.49 10.41 -23.42
CA ASP A 148 -17.42 11.02 -24.40
C ASP A 148 -18.86 10.54 -24.21
N ILE A 149 -19.05 9.24 -23.88
CA ILE A 149 -20.38 8.66 -23.65
C ILE A 149 -20.99 9.08 -22.31
N TYR A 150 -20.20 9.04 -21.25
CA TYR A 150 -20.69 9.17 -19.87
C TYR A 150 -20.36 10.51 -19.23
N GLY A 151 -19.62 11.40 -19.90
CA GLY A 151 -19.35 12.77 -19.45
C GLY A 151 -18.36 12.87 -18.27
N TYR A 152 -17.44 11.93 -18.12
CA TYR A 152 -16.33 12.05 -17.15
C TYR A 152 -15.01 12.36 -17.86
N SER A 153 -14.07 12.91 -17.10
CA SER A 153 -12.72 13.20 -17.60
C SER A 153 -11.82 12.03 -17.27
N ALA A 154 -11.27 11.37 -18.27
CA ALA A 154 -10.21 10.38 -18.08
C ALA A 154 -8.97 11.08 -17.52
N GLY A 155 -8.36 10.56 -16.47
CA GLY A 155 -7.26 11.31 -15.87
C GLY A 155 -6.39 10.58 -14.87
N THR A 156 -5.75 9.47 -15.24
CA THR A 156 -4.65 8.93 -14.43
C THR A 156 -3.50 8.47 -15.32
N THR A 157 -2.30 8.87 -14.95
CA THR A 157 -1.09 8.25 -15.50
C THR A 157 -1.06 6.80 -15.03
N LEU A 158 -1.20 5.86 -15.96
CA LEU A 158 -1.11 4.44 -15.66
C LEU A 158 0.35 4.01 -15.73
N THR A 159 0.83 3.35 -14.66
CA THR A 159 2.09 2.60 -14.73
C THR A 159 1.90 1.29 -15.49
N PRO A 160 2.95 0.72 -16.08
CA PRO A 160 2.85 -0.57 -16.75
C PRO A 160 2.30 -1.66 -15.84
N LEU A 161 1.46 -2.51 -16.39
CA LEU A 161 1.01 -3.73 -15.74
C LEU A 161 2.19 -4.69 -15.60
N VAL A 162 2.23 -5.41 -14.48
CA VAL A 162 3.22 -6.47 -14.22
C VAL A 162 2.47 -7.75 -13.88
N ASP A 163 2.69 -8.81 -14.65
CA ASP A 163 2.18 -10.15 -14.36
C ASP A 163 3.21 -10.95 -13.58
N ILE A 164 2.78 -11.65 -12.55
CA ILE A 164 3.66 -12.37 -11.63
C ILE A 164 3.20 -13.80 -11.36
N ASP A 165 4.15 -14.70 -11.18
CA ASP A 165 3.95 -15.95 -10.47
C ASP A 165 4.17 -15.73 -8.97
N GLN A 166 3.08 -15.76 -8.20
CA GLN A 166 3.13 -15.51 -6.76
C GLN A 166 3.78 -16.66 -6.03
N VAL A 167 4.93 -16.42 -5.43
CA VAL A 167 5.70 -17.45 -4.67
C VAL A 167 5.45 -17.42 -3.18
N SER A 168 5.05 -16.28 -2.62
CA SER A 168 4.76 -16.16 -1.18
C SER A 168 3.82 -15.00 -0.89
N SER A 169 3.00 -15.15 0.15
CA SER A 169 2.17 -14.07 0.68
C SER A 169 2.10 -14.12 2.21
N ALA A 170 1.87 -12.98 2.83
CA ALA A 170 1.72 -12.85 4.28
C ALA A 170 0.74 -11.71 4.62
N GLY A 171 0.31 -11.68 5.89
CA GLY A 171 -0.66 -10.68 6.35
C GLY A 171 -2.04 -10.91 5.75
N GLU A 172 -2.74 -9.82 5.46
CA GLU A 172 -4.12 -9.86 4.94
C GLU A 172 -4.22 -10.67 3.65
N SER A 173 -3.28 -10.51 2.73
CA SER A 173 -3.22 -11.25 1.45
C SER A 173 -3.15 -12.77 1.59
N ARG A 174 -2.84 -13.28 2.78
CA ARG A 174 -2.76 -14.73 3.03
C ARG A 174 -4.03 -15.30 3.64
N TYR A 175 -4.70 -14.55 4.52
CA TYR A 175 -5.72 -15.11 5.41
C TYR A 175 -7.13 -14.74 5.03
N GLU A 176 -7.37 -13.56 4.45
CA GLU A 176 -8.71 -13.08 4.19
C GLU A 176 -9.00 -12.90 2.69
N HIS A 177 -8.08 -12.31 1.95
CA HIS A 177 -8.28 -12.00 0.54
C HIS A 177 -7.02 -12.28 -0.24
N LEU A 178 -6.96 -13.41 -0.94
CA LEU A 178 -5.90 -13.64 -1.93
C LEU A 178 -6.23 -12.77 -3.16
N PRO A 179 -5.52 -11.67 -3.39
CA PRO A 179 -5.82 -10.81 -4.53
C PRO A 179 -5.43 -11.53 -5.84
N MET A 180 -6.35 -11.54 -6.80
CA MET A 180 -6.01 -11.92 -8.18
C MET A 180 -5.32 -10.78 -8.93
N ALA A 181 -5.56 -9.56 -8.50
CA ALA A 181 -4.92 -8.35 -8.99
C ALA A 181 -5.09 -7.23 -7.96
N TYR A 182 -4.18 -6.26 -7.95
CA TYR A 182 -4.30 -5.05 -7.14
C TYR A 182 -3.92 -3.81 -7.95
N ASN A 183 -4.33 -2.66 -7.47
CA ASN A 183 -3.98 -1.35 -8.00
C ASN A 183 -3.58 -0.47 -6.81
N LEU A 184 -2.31 -0.41 -6.52
CA LEU A 184 -1.76 0.21 -5.31
C LEU A 184 -0.73 1.30 -5.63
N PRO A 185 -0.42 2.18 -4.67
CA PRO A 185 -1.06 2.37 -3.37
C PRO A 185 -2.47 2.98 -3.50
N ASN A 186 -3.27 2.99 -2.42
CA ASN A 186 -4.61 3.61 -2.38
C ASN A 186 -4.58 5.12 -2.07
N ASP A 187 -3.43 5.77 -2.21
CA ASP A 187 -3.24 7.20 -1.95
C ASP A 187 -3.50 8.01 -3.23
N LEU A 188 -4.55 8.85 -3.21
CA LEU A 188 -4.97 9.64 -4.37
C LEU A 188 -3.91 10.69 -4.77
N ASP A 189 -3.16 11.23 -3.82
CA ASP A 189 -2.12 12.22 -4.12
C ASP A 189 -0.96 11.55 -4.85
N ILE A 190 -0.60 10.32 -4.46
CA ILE A 190 0.40 9.51 -5.18
C ILE A 190 -0.11 9.15 -6.58
N HIS A 191 -1.37 8.76 -6.71
CA HIS A 191 -1.97 8.46 -8.03
C HIS A 191 -1.92 9.65 -8.98
N GLN A 192 -2.15 10.87 -8.47
CA GLN A 192 -2.09 12.09 -9.30
C GLN A 192 -0.65 12.47 -9.68
N GLU A 193 0.32 12.18 -8.82
CA GLU A 193 1.72 12.55 -9.04
C GLU A 193 2.47 11.57 -9.94
N VAL A 194 2.36 10.27 -9.66
CA VAL A 194 3.16 9.22 -10.33
C VAL A 194 2.35 8.04 -10.85
N GLY A 195 1.05 8.01 -10.63
CA GLY A 195 0.19 6.90 -11.00
C GLY A 195 0.10 5.83 -9.91
N SER A 196 -0.18 4.60 -10.34
CA SER A 196 -0.31 3.41 -9.50
C SER A 196 0.35 2.22 -10.20
N LYS A 197 0.59 1.14 -9.47
CA LYS A 197 1.11 -0.12 -10.01
C LYS A 197 0.04 -1.20 -9.97
N LYS A 198 -0.04 -2.00 -11.02
CA LYS A 198 -1.01 -3.09 -11.19
C LYS A 198 -0.29 -4.38 -11.54
#